data_6ead71b97bec7bb2e78d275e0281ffa2
#
_entry.id   6ead71b97bec7bb2e78d275e0281ffa2
#
_cell.length_a   1.000
_cell.length_b   1.000
_cell.length_c   1.000
_cell.angle_alpha   90.00
_cell.angle_beta   90.00
_cell.angle_gamma   90.00
#
_symmetry.space_group_name_H-M   'P 1'
#
loop_
_entity.id
_entity.type
_entity.pdbx_description
1 polymer ?
#
loop_
_entity_poly.entity_id
_entity_poly.type
_entity_poly.pdbx_seq_one_letter_code
_entity_poly.pdbx_strand_id
1 'polypeptide(L)'
;MTAADIIAICSNTDRYNFHGHTQYCDGHADMEDFVTAAIAGGTRHYGFTPHSPIPFPSPCNMSQEAVTDYMSEIGRLREKYGDHISLYAGMEIDYLDGTWGPACDCIQSLPLDFRIGSVHFIPADDGFVDVDGRFDSFKVKMEKYFSNDIEAVVKLFFSQSIRMVEAGGFDIIGHFDKIGHNASHFRPGIESEEWYKSEANRLVDCIIDNGCIVELNTKAYHQHNHRLFPSERLLRRVISGGAEVIVNSDAHDPRLIEAGRPEAFELLKMLYAS
;
A
#
# COMPACT_ATOMS: atom_id res chain seq x y z
N MET A 1 12.73 13.16 2.59
CA MET A 1 13.36 11.82 2.65
C MET A 1 13.45 11.29 1.22
N THR A 2 14.46 10.52 0.88
CA THR A 2 14.63 9.90 -0.44
C THR A 2 14.39 8.39 -0.34
N ALA A 3 14.16 7.70 -1.47
CA ALA A 3 14.10 6.24 -1.50
C ALA A 3 15.35 5.59 -0.88
N ALA A 4 16.54 6.16 -1.10
CA ALA A 4 17.79 5.68 -0.49
C ALA A 4 17.78 5.80 1.04
N ASP A 5 17.16 6.86 1.60
CA ASP A 5 17.03 7.01 3.05
C ASP A 5 16.10 5.95 3.64
N ILE A 6 15.00 5.62 2.95
CA ILE A 6 14.07 4.54 3.35
C ILE A 6 14.82 3.21 3.39
N ILE A 7 15.52 2.87 2.31
CA ILE A 7 16.30 1.63 2.22
C ILE A 7 17.35 1.57 3.34
N ALA A 8 18.06 2.67 3.58
CA ALA A 8 19.07 2.73 4.63
C ALA A 8 18.48 2.50 6.04
N ILE A 9 17.30 3.06 6.34
CA ILE A 9 16.60 2.79 7.60
C ILE A 9 16.24 1.30 7.69
N CYS A 10 15.57 0.78 6.67
CA CYS A 10 15.04 -0.59 6.67
C CYS A 10 16.12 -1.67 6.69
N SER A 11 17.31 -1.39 6.12
CA SER A 11 18.46 -2.29 6.15
C SER A 11 19.18 -2.32 7.51
N ASN A 12 19.02 -1.28 8.32
CA ASN A 12 19.72 -1.16 9.60
C ASN A 12 18.87 -1.60 10.80
N THR A 13 17.55 -1.69 10.67
CA THR A 13 16.66 -2.05 11.77
C THR A 13 15.33 -2.59 11.25
N ASP A 14 14.67 -3.46 12.01
CA ASP A 14 13.29 -3.91 11.84
C ASP A 14 12.27 -3.03 12.62
N ARG A 15 12.76 -2.02 13.35
CA ARG A 15 11.94 -1.11 14.18
C ARG A 15 11.40 0.07 13.38
N TYR A 16 10.83 -0.17 12.23
CA TYR A 16 10.19 0.83 11.38
C TYR A 16 8.80 0.36 10.94
N ASN A 17 7.94 1.28 10.54
CA ASN A 17 6.72 1.00 9.81
C ASN A 17 6.36 2.26 8.99
N PHE A 18 6.27 2.13 7.68
CA PHE A 18 6.03 3.23 6.77
C PHE A 18 4.64 3.20 6.12
N HIS A 19 3.70 2.38 6.65
CA HIS A 19 2.34 2.34 6.14
C HIS A 19 1.33 2.23 7.30
N GLY A 20 0.59 3.31 7.51
CA GLY A 20 -0.44 3.37 8.55
C GLY A 20 -1.45 4.50 8.31
N HIS A 21 -2.71 4.22 8.64
CA HIS A 21 -3.88 5.06 8.42
C HIS A 21 -4.38 5.67 9.72
N THR A 22 -5.09 6.81 9.65
CA THR A 22 -5.49 7.58 10.82
C THR A 22 -6.87 8.22 10.61
N GLN A 23 -7.34 9.02 11.58
CA GLN A 23 -8.57 9.78 11.51
C GLN A 23 -8.72 10.69 10.27
N TYR A 24 -7.64 10.95 9.54
CA TYR A 24 -7.68 11.77 8.32
C TYR A 24 -8.18 10.98 7.09
N CYS A 25 -8.27 9.67 7.20
CA CYS A 25 -8.85 8.78 6.19
C CYS A 25 -9.78 7.76 6.88
N ASP A 26 -9.59 6.48 6.67
CA ASP A 26 -10.41 5.42 7.26
C ASP A 26 -9.75 4.69 8.45
N GLY A 27 -8.71 5.27 9.03
CA GLY A 27 -8.12 4.79 10.28
C GLY A 27 -9.04 5.02 11.48
N HIS A 28 -8.93 4.16 12.49
CA HIS A 28 -9.87 4.07 13.62
C HIS A 28 -9.40 4.79 14.89
N ALA A 29 -8.33 5.60 14.81
CA ALA A 29 -7.80 6.35 15.94
C ALA A 29 -7.06 7.60 15.49
N ASP A 30 -6.79 8.49 16.43
CA ASP A 30 -6.01 9.71 16.20
C ASP A 30 -4.52 9.38 15.96
N MET A 31 -3.82 10.23 15.21
CA MET A 31 -2.38 10.06 14.92
C MET A 31 -1.56 9.89 16.21
N GLU A 32 -1.91 10.59 17.27
CA GLU A 32 -1.18 10.51 18.56
C GLU A 32 -1.30 9.14 19.21
N ASP A 33 -2.44 8.45 19.06
CA ASP A 33 -2.62 7.09 19.57
C ASP A 33 -1.69 6.10 18.82
N PHE A 34 -1.51 6.27 17.53
CA PHE A 34 -0.54 5.49 16.74
C PHE A 34 0.91 5.77 17.19
N VAL A 35 1.27 7.04 17.46
CA VAL A 35 2.61 7.38 17.98
C VAL A 35 2.87 6.70 19.31
N THR A 36 1.94 6.79 20.24
CA THR A 36 2.10 6.20 21.58
C THR A 36 2.19 4.67 21.53
N ALA A 37 1.37 4.03 20.68
CA ALA A 37 1.41 2.59 20.45
C ALA A 37 2.73 2.15 19.77
N ALA A 38 3.20 2.89 18.75
CA ALA A 38 4.46 2.64 18.09
C ALA A 38 5.65 2.71 19.03
N ILE A 39 5.71 3.76 19.89
CA ILE A 39 6.75 3.89 20.93
C ILE A 39 6.70 2.71 21.90
N ALA A 40 5.50 2.35 22.39
CA ALA A 40 5.30 1.23 23.30
C ALA A 40 5.73 -0.11 22.68
N GLY A 41 5.51 -0.29 21.37
CA GLY A 41 5.96 -1.46 20.58
C GLY A 41 7.45 -1.45 20.25
N GLY A 42 8.18 -0.35 20.56
CA GLY A 42 9.61 -0.22 20.30
C GLY A 42 9.96 0.24 18.89
N THR A 43 8.99 0.66 18.09
CA THR A 43 9.20 1.28 16.78
C THR A 43 10.02 2.56 16.91
N ARG A 44 10.96 2.79 16.00
CA ARG A 44 11.86 3.95 15.98
C ARG A 44 11.61 4.89 14.81
N HIS A 45 11.03 4.37 13.72
CA HIS A 45 10.72 5.12 12.53
C HIS A 45 9.28 4.80 12.11
N TYR A 46 8.39 5.79 12.17
CA TYR A 46 6.99 5.60 11.85
C TYR A 46 6.53 6.61 10.80
N GLY A 47 6.02 6.11 9.68
CA GLY A 47 5.43 6.89 8.60
C GLY A 47 3.91 6.80 8.64
N PHE A 48 3.25 7.95 8.64
CA PHE A 48 1.82 8.03 8.40
C PHE A 48 1.55 8.10 6.89
N THR A 49 0.60 7.34 6.41
CA THR A 49 0.23 7.30 5.00
C THR A 49 -1.28 7.23 4.81
N PRO A 50 -2.02 8.25 5.29
CA PRO A 50 -3.45 8.27 5.02
C PRO A 50 -3.70 8.24 3.51
N HIS A 51 -4.83 7.66 3.10
CA HIS A 51 -5.25 7.67 1.68
C HIS A 51 -5.35 9.10 1.17
N SER A 52 -4.76 9.36 0.01
CA SER A 52 -4.76 10.67 -0.63
C SER A 52 -6.18 11.17 -0.94
N PRO A 53 -6.39 12.48 -1.06
CA PRO A 53 -7.57 12.98 -1.75
C PRO A 53 -7.68 12.37 -3.16
N ILE A 54 -8.92 12.18 -3.62
CA ILE A 54 -9.24 11.77 -4.99
C ILE A 54 -10.34 12.68 -5.57
N PRO A 55 -10.53 12.76 -6.90
CA PRO A 55 -11.43 13.74 -7.53
C PRO A 55 -12.93 13.38 -7.45
N PHE A 56 -13.31 12.41 -6.63
CA PHE A 56 -14.70 12.02 -6.39
C PHE A 56 -14.90 11.60 -4.92
N PRO A 57 -16.13 11.59 -4.41
CA PRO A 57 -16.42 11.19 -3.03
C PRO A 57 -16.01 9.75 -2.74
N SER A 58 -15.26 9.54 -1.66
CA SER A 58 -14.87 8.23 -1.14
C SER A 58 -14.94 8.24 0.39
N PRO A 59 -15.44 7.17 1.02
CA PRO A 59 -15.47 7.08 2.48
C PRO A 59 -14.10 6.77 3.09
N CYS A 60 -13.13 6.33 2.29
CA CYS A 60 -11.81 5.92 2.76
C CYS A 60 -10.75 7.01 2.56
N ASN A 61 -10.92 7.88 1.57
CA ASN A 61 -9.92 8.87 1.22
C ASN A 61 -10.04 10.16 2.03
N MET A 62 -8.91 10.77 2.30
CA MET A 62 -8.82 12.10 2.91
C MET A 62 -9.52 13.14 2.05
N SER A 63 -10.16 14.14 2.66
CA SER A 63 -10.62 15.30 1.91
C SER A 63 -9.45 16.24 1.57
N GLN A 64 -9.61 17.04 0.52
CA GLN A 64 -8.57 18.01 0.13
C GLN A 64 -8.28 19.02 1.24
N GLU A 65 -9.32 19.43 1.99
CA GLU A 65 -9.22 20.37 3.10
C GLU A 65 -8.43 19.77 4.28
N ALA A 66 -8.55 18.47 4.54
CA ALA A 66 -7.89 17.80 5.64
C ALA A 66 -6.36 17.67 5.48
N VAL A 67 -5.82 17.87 4.27
CA VAL A 67 -4.37 17.80 4.01
C VAL A 67 -3.59 18.78 4.89
N THR A 68 -4.09 20.00 5.05
CA THR A 68 -3.44 21.03 5.88
C THR A 68 -3.42 20.63 7.35
N ASP A 69 -4.52 20.11 7.85
CA ASP A 69 -4.65 19.67 9.25
C ASP A 69 -3.74 18.45 9.51
N TYR A 70 -3.68 17.51 8.59
CA TYR A 70 -2.74 16.37 8.64
C TYR A 70 -1.29 16.84 8.74
N MET A 71 -0.87 17.76 7.86
CA MET A 71 0.51 18.28 7.89
C MET A 71 0.82 19.08 9.16
N SER A 72 -0.15 19.80 9.68
CA SER A 72 -0.01 20.52 10.94
C SER A 72 0.12 19.60 12.15
N GLU A 73 -0.69 18.53 12.16
CA GLU A 73 -0.67 17.53 13.25
C GLU A 73 0.64 16.76 13.28
N ILE A 74 1.17 16.35 12.14
CA ILE A 74 2.47 15.68 12.12
C ILE A 74 3.60 16.59 12.62
N GLY A 75 3.54 17.89 12.31
CA GLY A 75 4.47 18.89 12.84
C GLY A 75 4.41 18.94 14.37
N ARG A 76 3.22 19.01 14.95
CA ARG A 76 2.99 19.00 16.40
C ARG A 76 3.52 17.71 17.05
N LEU A 77 3.26 16.57 16.43
CA LEU A 77 3.71 15.28 16.97
C LEU A 77 5.23 15.11 16.89
N ARG A 78 5.87 15.60 15.83
CA ARG A 78 7.34 15.65 15.74
C ARG A 78 7.97 16.48 16.85
N GLU A 79 7.40 17.63 17.17
CA GLU A 79 7.88 18.46 18.28
C GLU A 79 7.72 17.73 19.62
N LYS A 80 6.56 17.08 19.81
CA LYS A 80 6.25 16.41 21.09
C LYS A 80 7.03 15.12 21.33
N TYR A 81 7.26 14.31 20.29
CA TYR A 81 7.79 12.95 20.43
C TYR A 81 9.14 12.71 19.75
N GLY A 82 9.75 13.73 19.15
CA GLY A 82 10.97 13.60 18.36
C GLY A 82 12.17 12.99 19.08
N ASP A 83 12.24 13.10 20.41
CA ASP A 83 13.28 12.45 21.23
C ASP A 83 13.08 10.93 21.36
N HIS A 84 11.91 10.40 21.02
CA HIS A 84 11.53 9.00 21.20
C HIS A 84 11.39 8.23 19.90
N ILE A 85 10.89 8.89 18.84
CA ILE A 85 10.55 8.28 17.56
C ILE A 85 10.72 9.29 16.43
N SER A 86 11.24 8.84 15.29
CA SER A 86 11.23 9.62 14.05
C SER A 86 9.92 9.45 13.33
N LEU A 87 9.20 10.56 13.10
CA LEU A 87 7.90 10.56 12.43
C LEU A 87 8.04 11.10 11.00
N TYR A 88 7.36 10.47 10.04
CA TYR A 88 7.42 10.83 8.63
C TYR A 88 6.02 11.09 8.07
N ALA A 89 5.91 12.21 7.32
CA ALA A 89 4.71 12.57 6.58
C ALA A 89 4.72 11.84 5.23
N GLY A 90 4.02 10.75 5.14
CA GLY A 90 3.76 10.05 3.88
C GLY A 90 2.32 10.23 3.42
N MET A 91 1.99 9.59 2.32
CA MET A 91 0.63 9.47 1.83
C MET A 91 0.54 8.22 0.95
N GLU A 92 -0.52 7.43 1.11
CA GLU A 92 -0.86 6.38 0.16
C GLU A 92 -1.73 6.97 -0.93
N ILE A 93 -1.20 6.96 -2.16
CA ILE A 93 -1.76 7.70 -3.28
C ILE A 93 -2.40 6.75 -4.27
N ASP A 94 -3.70 6.91 -4.45
CA ASP A 94 -4.44 6.18 -5.47
C ASP A 94 -4.03 6.60 -6.88
N TYR A 95 -3.63 5.64 -7.70
CA TYR A 95 -3.50 5.86 -9.12
C TYR A 95 -4.83 5.55 -9.82
N LEU A 96 -5.43 6.54 -10.42
CA LEU A 96 -6.68 6.40 -11.18
C LEU A 96 -6.40 6.29 -12.68
N ASP A 97 -5.66 7.26 -13.22
CA ASP A 97 -5.26 7.32 -14.63
C ASP A 97 -4.08 8.30 -14.81
N GLY A 98 -3.81 8.70 -16.05
CA GLY A 98 -2.74 9.66 -16.34
C GLY A 98 -2.98 11.09 -15.81
N THR A 99 -4.16 11.40 -15.29
CA THR A 99 -4.51 12.73 -14.74
C THR A 99 -4.49 12.76 -13.22
N TRP A 100 -4.65 11.62 -12.55
CA TRP A 100 -4.65 11.51 -11.09
C TRP A 100 -3.86 10.30 -10.62
N GLY A 101 -2.79 10.57 -9.93
CA GLY A 101 -1.89 9.54 -9.38
C GLY A 101 -0.68 10.16 -8.71
N PRO A 102 0.28 9.34 -8.27
CA PRO A 102 1.46 9.82 -7.55
C PRO A 102 2.26 10.90 -8.31
N ALA A 103 2.33 10.82 -9.63
CA ALA A 103 3.08 11.76 -10.46
C ALA A 103 2.38 13.09 -10.75
N CYS A 104 1.11 13.29 -10.35
CA CYS A 104 0.42 14.54 -10.63
C CYS A 104 1.00 15.71 -9.81
N ASP A 105 1.02 16.93 -10.41
CA ASP A 105 1.59 18.11 -9.78
C ASP A 105 0.92 18.44 -8.43
N CYS A 106 -0.37 18.14 -8.29
CA CYS A 106 -1.11 18.36 -7.05
C CYS A 106 -0.57 17.53 -5.88
N ILE A 107 -0.10 16.33 -6.14
CA ILE A 107 0.53 15.44 -5.14
C ILE A 107 2.01 15.77 -4.99
N GLN A 108 2.72 16.01 -6.10
CA GLN A 108 4.16 16.31 -6.04
C GLN A 108 4.48 17.61 -5.32
N SER A 109 3.56 18.59 -5.34
CA SER A 109 3.71 19.85 -4.62
C SER A 109 3.51 19.75 -3.10
N LEU A 110 2.96 18.63 -2.59
CA LEU A 110 2.81 18.43 -1.15
C LEU A 110 4.16 18.18 -0.49
N PRO A 111 4.43 18.79 0.69
CA PRO A 111 5.71 18.64 1.39
C PRO A 111 5.80 17.29 2.15
N LEU A 112 5.55 16.19 1.43
CA LEU A 112 5.64 14.84 1.96
C LEU A 112 7.09 14.37 2.02
N ASP A 113 7.43 13.55 3.03
CA ASP A 113 8.72 12.91 3.13
C ASP A 113 8.86 11.76 2.13
N PHE A 114 7.77 11.01 1.90
CA PHE A 114 7.73 9.88 0.96
C PHE A 114 6.29 9.64 0.47
N ARG A 115 6.15 8.81 -0.55
CA ARG A 115 4.87 8.48 -1.19
C ARG A 115 4.78 6.98 -1.41
N ILE A 116 3.61 6.39 -1.10
CA ILE A 116 3.24 5.03 -1.51
C ILE A 116 2.29 5.15 -2.69
N GLY A 117 2.56 4.45 -3.78
CA GLY A 117 1.66 4.33 -4.91
C GLY A 117 0.82 3.06 -4.81
N SER A 118 -0.50 3.17 -4.92
CA SER A 118 -1.44 2.05 -4.82
C SER A 118 -2.57 2.14 -5.84
N VAL A 119 -3.17 0.99 -6.14
CA VAL A 119 -4.36 0.89 -6.99
C VAL A 119 -5.48 0.24 -6.17
N HIS A 120 -6.49 1.03 -5.79
CA HIS A 120 -7.71 0.53 -5.13
C HIS A 120 -8.92 0.63 -6.06
N PHE A 121 -8.86 1.48 -7.07
CA PHE A 121 -9.94 1.75 -8.00
C PHE A 121 -9.53 1.37 -9.41
N ILE A 122 -10.43 0.78 -10.19
CA ILE A 122 -10.23 0.52 -11.62
C ILE A 122 -11.30 1.23 -12.44
N PRO A 123 -11.01 1.58 -13.71
CA PRO A 123 -11.98 2.25 -14.56
C PRO A 123 -13.17 1.34 -14.89
N ALA A 124 -14.35 1.95 -14.95
CA ALA A 124 -15.60 1.38 -15.45
C ALA A 124 -16.32 2.41 -16.33
N ASP A 125 -17.42 2.05 -16.96
CA ASP A 125 -18.13 2.93 -17.92
C ASP A 125 -18.51 4.30 -17.31
N ASP A 126 -18.89 4.33 -16.03
CA ASP A 126 -19.35 5.54 -15.34
C ASP A 126 -18.29 6.14 -14.38
N GLY A 127 -17.01 5.84 -14.56
CA GLY A 127 -15.92 6.37 -13.72
C GLY A 127 -15.03 5.28 -13.12
N PHE A 128 -14.78 5.35 -11.81
CA PHE A 128 -13.89 4.43 -11.11
C PHE A 128 -14.66 3.60 -10.08
N VAL A 129 -14.30 2.31 -9.95
CA VAL A 129 -14.91 1.36 -9.03
C VAL A 129 -13.84 0.80 -8.10
N ASP A 130 -14.05 0.95 -6.80
CA ASP A 130 -13.24 0.32 -5.77
C ASP A 130 -13.34 -1.21 -5.86
N VAL A 131 -12.18 -1.89 -5.96
CA VAL A 131 -12.05 -3.34 -6.06
C VAL A 131 -11.34 -3.96 -4.85
N ASP A 132 -10.94 -3.14 -3.89
CA ASP A 132 -10.21 -3.57 -2.69
C ASP A 132 -11.12 -3.84 -1.49
N GLY A 133 -12.29 -3.26 -1.44
CA GLY A 133 -13.20 -3.33 -0.31
C GLY A 133 -13.64 -4.75 0.07
N ARG A 134 -14.57 -4.84 1.05
CA ARG A 134 -15.13 -6.12 1.54
C ARG A 134 -15.68 -6.96 0.40
N PHE A 135 -15.49 -8.27 0.47
CA PHE A 135 -15.87 -9.21 -0.59
C PHE A 135 -17.35 -9.12 -1.00
N ASP A 136 -18.28 -8.93 -0.03
CA ASP A 136 -19.71 -8.76 -0.37
C ASP A 136 -19.95 -7.52 -1.23
N SER A 137 -19.26 -6.41 -0.93
CA SER A 137 -19.32 -5.20 -1.73
C SER A 137 -18.67 -5.42 -3.11
N PHE A 138 -17.53 -6.09 -3.15
CA PHE A 138 -16.86 -6.47 -4.40
C PHE A 138 -17.78 -7.28 -5.31
N LYS A 139 -18.48 -8.30 -4.77
CA LYS A 139 -19.43 -9.12 -5.54
C LYS A 139 -20.55 -8.29 -6.20
N VAL A 140 -21.12 -7.35 -5.45
CA VAL A 140 -22.16 -6.46 -6.00
C VAL A 140 -21.59 -5.58 -7.12
N LYS A 141 -20.37 -5.09 -6.97
CA LYS A 141 -19.70 -4.27 -7.98
C LYS A 141 -19.35 -5.08 -9.23
N MET A 142 -18.91 -6.34 -9.06
CA MET A 142 -18.65 -7.28 -10.16
C MET A 142 -19.90 -7.48 -11.05
N GLU A 143 -21.05 -7.73 -10.43
CA GLU A 143 -22.32 -7.88 -11.17
C GLU A 143 -22.72 -6.57 -11.86
N LYS A 144 -22.66 -5.46 -11.14
CA LYS A 144 -23.19 -4.17 -11.59
C LYS A 144 -22.35 -3.54 -12.71
N TYR A 145 -21.02 -3.58 -12.60
CA TYR A 145 -20.13 -2.81 -13.47
C TYR A 145 -19.31 -3.67 -14.44
N PHE A 146 -19.16 -4.96 -14.15
CA PHE A 146 -18.24 -5.81 -14.91
C PHE A 146 -18.89 -7.10 -15.42
N SER A 147 -20.21 -7.21 -15.38
CA SER A 147 -20.97 -8.41 -15.84
C SER A 147 -20.40 -9.73 -15.28
N ASN A 148 -19.81 -9.69 -14.08
CA ASN A 148 -19.12 -10.79 -13.43
C ASN A 148 -17.85 -11.29 -14.16
N ASP A 149 -17.27 -10.50 -15.06
CA ASP A 149 -16.02 -10.84 -15.74
C ASP A 149 -14.81 -10.54 -14.84
N ILE A 150 -14.48 -11.48 -13.97
CA ILE A 150 -13.34 -11.36 -13.04
C ILE A 150 -11.99 -11.31 -13.77
N GLU A 151 -11.87 -11.92 -14.95
CA GLU A 151 -10.64 -11.87 -15.74
C GLU A 151 -10.38 -10.46 -16.26
N ALA A 152 -11.40 -9.78 -16.76
CA ALA A 152 -11.30 -8.39 -17.19
C ALA A 152 -10.90 -7.48 -16.02
N VAL A 153 -11.51 -7.65 -14.83
CA VAL A 153 -11.19 -6.86 -13.63
C VAL A 153 -9.74 -7.05 -13.19
N VAL A 154 -9.25 -8.27 -13.12
CA VAL A 154 -7.85 -8.56 -12.76
C VAL A 154 -6.87 -7.98 -13.78
N LYS A 155 -7.16 -8.11 -15.08
CA LYS A 155 -6.32 -7.53 -16.15
C LYS A 155 -6.29 -6.00 -16.09
N LEU A 156 -7.43 -5.36 -15.82
CA LEU A 156 -7.50 -3.91 -15.63
C LEU A 156 -6.66 -3.47 -14.43
N PHE A 157 -6.76 -4.16 -13.29
CA PHE A 157 -5.97 -3.86 -12.11
C PHE A 157 -4.46 -3.93 -12.39
N PHE A 158 -3.96 -5.03 -12.96
CA PHE A 158 -2.55 -5.15 -13.27
C PHE A 158 -2.09 -4.16 -14.35
N SER A 159 -2.90 -3.92 -15.37
CA SER A 159 -2.60 -2.91 -16.39
C SER A 159 -2.52 -1.50 -15.80
N GLN A 160 -3.40 -1.17 -14.85
CA GLN A 160 -3.38 0.12 -14.16
C GLN A 160 -2.16 0.25 -13.25
N SER A 161 -1.81 -0.82 -12.52
CA SER A 161 -0.61 -0.86 -11.69
C SER A 161 0.67 -0.70 -12.53
N ILE A 162 0.75 -1.29 -13.71
CA ILE A 162 1.87 -1.08 -14.64
C ILE A 162 1.95 0.40 -15.06
N ARG A 163 0.84 1.01 -15.45
CA ARG A 163 0.81 2.44 -15.81
C ARG A 163 1.21 3.34 -14.65
N MET A 164 0.85 3.01 -13.41
CA MET A 164 1.30 3.72 -12.23
C MET A 164 2.81 3.65 -12.07
N VAL A 165 3.39 2.46 -12.23
CA VAL A 165 4.85 2.25 -12.14
C VAL A 165 5.58 3.04 -13.24
N GLU A 166 5.11 2.98 -14.47
CA GLU A 166 5.66 3.73 -15.62
C GLU A 166 5.55 5.25 -15.43
N ALA A 167 4.49 5.73 -14.81
CA ALA A 167 4.32 7.16 -14.51
C ALA A 167 5.23 7.63 -13.37
N GLY A 168 5.56 6.76 -12.41
CA GLY A 168 6.42 7.06 -11.27
C GLY A 168 5.78 8.03 -10.26
N GLY A 169 6.63 8.84 -9.60
CA GLY A 169 6.18 9.86 -8.63
C GLY A 169 5.93 9.33 -7.23
N PHE A 170 6.29 8.10 -6.94
CA PHE A 170 6.24 7.46 -5.63
C PHE A 170 7.57 6.78 -5.27
N ASP A 171 7.76 6.48 -3.99
CA ASP A 171 8.96 5.82 -3.46
C ASP A 171 8.74 4.32 -3.23
N ILE A 172 7.54 3.93 -2.79
CA ILE A 172 7.17 2.56 -2.43
C ILE A 172 5.94 2.15 -3.23
N ILE A 173 5.94 0.97 -3.84
CA ILE A 173 4.72 0.38 -4.36
C ILE A 173 4.02 -0.42 -3.27
N GLY A 174 2.77 -0.02 -2.94
CA GLY A 174 1.93 -0.70 -1.95
C GLY A 174 1.34 -2.01 -2.50
N HIS A 175 1.18 -3.00 -1.65
CA HIS A 175 0.40 -4.26 -1.82
C HIS A 175 -0.05 -4.60 -3.26
N PHE A 176 0.85 -4.61 -4.22
CA PHE A 176 0.62 -4.57 -5.67
C PHE A 176 -0.16 -5.77 -6.25
N ASP A 177 -0.39 -6.84 -5.50
CA ASP A 177 -1.22 -7.99 -5.91
C ASP A 177 -2.51 -8.15 -5.08
N LYS A 178 -2.94 -7.09 -4.39
CA LYS A 178 -4.08 -7.10 -3.47
C LYS A 178 -5.39 -7.57 -4.10
N ILE A 179 -5.59 -7.31 -5.40
CA ILE A 179 -6.74 -7.83 -6.17
C ILE A 179 -6.91 -9.35 -6.05
N GLY A 180 -5.80 -10.09 -5.88
CA GLY A 180 -5.81 -11.54 -5.73
C GLY A 180 -6.65 -12.03 -4.56
N HIS A 181 -6.81 -11.23 -3.50
CA HIS A 181 -7.68 -11.58 -2.37
C HIS A 181 -9.15 -11.72 -2.81
N ASN A 182 -9.73 -10.65 -3.34
CA ASN A 182 -11.13 -10.65 -3.78
C ASN A 182 -11.34 -11.57 -4.99
N ALA A 183 -10.38 -11.60 -5.92
CA ALA A 183 -10.46 -12.48 -7.09
C ALA A 183 -10.48 -13.97 -6.70
N SER A 184 -9.67 -14.40 -5.72
CA SER A 184 -9.64 -15.78 -5.24
C SER A 184 -10.90 -16.18 -4.48
N HIS A 185 -11.56 -15.24 -3.80
CA HIS A 185 -12.88 -15.49 -3.19
C HIS A 185 -13.99 -15.58 -4.25
N PHE A 186 -13.89 -14.78 -5.31
CA PHE A 186 -14.85 -14.78 -6.41
C PHE A 186 -14.71 -16.04 -7.28
N ARG A 187 -13.49 -16.43 -7.61
CA ARG A 187 -13.14 -17.62 -8.38
C ARG A 187 -11.95 -18.35 -7.74
N PRO A 188 -12.20 -19.36 -6.89
CA PRO A 188 -11.13 -20.13 -6.25
C PRO A 188 -10.15 -20.73 -7.27
N GLY A 189 -8.86 -20.60 -6.99
CA GLY A 189 -7.78 -21.11 -7.86
C GLY A 189 -7.35 -20.14 -8.99
N ILE A 190 -7.97 -18.99 -9.14
CA ILE A 190 -7.67 -18.01 -10.20
C ILE A 190 -6.17 -17.61 -10.26
N GLU A 191 -5.53 -17.44 -9.10
CA GLU A 191 -4.11 -17.08 -9.01
C GLU A 191 -3.16 -18.18 -9.56
N SER A 192 -3.66 -19.39 -9.75
CA SER A 192 -2.91 -20.51 -10.33
C SER A 192 -3.05 -20.58 -11.87
N GLU A 193 -3.95 -19.82 -12.46
CA GLU A 193 -4.17 -19.80 -13.91
C GLU A 193 -3.01 -19.12 -14.64
N GLU A 194 -2.63 -19.63 -15.81
CA GLU A 194 -1.44 -19.14 -16.53
C GLU A 194 -1.60 -17.67 -16.99
N TRP A 195 -2.81 -17.25 -17.37
CA TRP A 195 -3.05 -15.86 -17.73
C TRP A 195 -2.89 -14.91 -16.52
N TYR A 196 -3.36 -15.32 -15.31
CA TYR A 196 -3.18 -14.52 -14.09
C TYR A 196 -1.70 -14.37 -13.74
N LYS A 197 -0.97 -15.50 -13.77
CA LYS A 197 0.49 -15.49 -13.53
C LYS A 197 1.22 -14.61 -14.54
N SER A 198 0.79 -14.66 -15.81
CA SER A 198 1.38 -13.82 -16.87
C SER A 198 1.19 -12.33 -16.58
N GLU A 199 -0.03 -11.89 -16.24
CA GLU A 199 -0.30 -10.49 -15.92
C GLU A 199 0.46 -10.02 -14.66
N ALA A 200 0.43 -10.81 -13.59
CA ALA A 200 1.16 -10.51 -12.38
C ALA A 200 2.68 -10.46 -12.60
N ASN A 201 3.23 -11.35 -13.42
CA ASN A 201 4.65 -11.35 -13.77
C ASN A 201 5.06 -10.13 -14.59
N ARG A 202 4.21 -9.67 -15.53
CA ARG A 202 4.45 -8.41 -16.28
C ARG A 202 4.57 -7.20 -15.35
N LEU A 203 3.71 -7.13 -14.32
CA LEU A 203 3.83 -6.08 -13.32
C LEU A 203 5.13 -6.20 -12.52
N VAL A 204 5.51 -7.41 -12.09
CA VAL A 204 6.78 -7.63 -11.37
C VAL A 204 7.97 -7.22 -12.23
N ASP A 205 8.00 -7.57 -13.53
CA ASP A 205 9.06 -7.15 -14.43
C ASP A 205 9.13 -5.61 -14.53
N CYS A 206 7.98 -4.95 -14.66
CA CYS A 206 7.91 -3.48 -14.66
C CYS A 206 8.41 -2.85 -13.34
N ILE A 207 8.08 -3.43 -12.18
CA ILE A 207 8.56 -2.99 -10.86
C ILE A 207 10.10 -3.08 -10.79
N ILE A 208 10.67 -4.21 -11.21
CA ILE A 208 12.12 -4.45 -11.21
C ILE A 208 12.82 -3.47 -12.14
N ASP A 209 12.33 -3.33 -13.37
CA ASP A 209 12.92 -2.46 -14.40
C ASP A 209 12.93 -0.98 -13.99
N ASN A 210 11.96 -0.55 -13.17
CA ASN A 210 11.88 0.82 -12.67
C ASN A 210 12.52 1.02 -11.28
N GLY A 211 13.08 -0.03 -10.65
CA GLY A 211 13.78 0.07 -9.37
C GLY A 211 12.90 0.49 -8.20
N CYS A 212 11.61 0.12 -8.20
CA CYS A 212 10.69 0.45 -7.11
C CYS A 212 11.06 -0.28 -5.82
N ILE A 213 10.89 0.38 -4.66
CA ILE A 213 10.85 -0.30 -3.37
C ILE A 213 9.50 -1.01 -3.26
N VAL A 214 9.53 -2.29 -2.95
CA VAL A 214 8.33 -3.12 -2.82
C VAL A 214 7.92 -3.26 -1.37
N GLU A 215 6.67 -3.00 -1.08
CA GLU A 215 6.08 -3.29 0.21
C GLU A 215 5.72 -4.78 0.34
N LEU A 216 6.15 -5.42 1.42
CA LEU A 216 5.55 -6.63 1.96
C LEU A 216 4.53 -6.23 3.02
N ASN A 217 3.28 -6.20 2.64
CA ASN A 217 2.16 -5.72 3.45
C ASN A 217 1.55 -6.85 4.27
N THR A 218 1.36 -6.61 5.58
CA THR A 218 0.90 -7.63 6.53
C THR A 218 -0.54 -7.44 7.00
N LYS A 219 -1.29 -6.44 6.50
CA LYS A 219 -2.67 -6.12 6.93
C LYS A 219 -3.59 -7.34 6.96
N ALA A 220 -3.51 -8.18 5.93
CA ALA A 220 -4.38 -9.34 5.81
C ALA A 220 -3.90 -10.57 6.60
N TYR A 221 -2.73 -10.54 7.21
CA TYR A 221 -2.12 -11.72 7.83
C TYR A 221 -3.03 -12.37 8.90
N HIS A 222 -3.58 -11.58 9.80
CA HIS A 222 -4.49 -12.08 10.85
C HIS A 222 -5.97 -12.11 10.44
N GLN A 223 -6.30 -11.50 9.29
CA GLN A 223 -7.69 -11.39 8.82
C GLN A 223 -8.05 -12.49 7.81
N HIS A 224 -7.08 -12.93 7.00
CA HIS A 224 -7.30 -13.77 5.82
C HIS A 224 -6.27 -14.88 5.67
N ASN A 225 -6.32 -15.89 6.54
CA ASN A 225 -5.49 -17.10 6.44
C ASN A 225 -3.99 -16.85 6.23
N HIS A 226 -3.40 -15.94 7.01
CA HIS A 226 -1.99 -15.57 6.94
C HIS A 226 -1.55 -15.00 5.57
N ARG A 227 -2.46 -14.36 4.84
CA ARG A 227 -2.15 -13.76 3.56
C ARG A 227 -1.23 -12.55 3.73
N LEU A 228 -0.19 -12.49 2.90
CA LEU A 228 0.68 -11.33 2.70
C LEU A 228 0.49 -10.77 1.29
N PHE A 229 0.78 -9.50 1.10
CA PHE A 229 0.84 -8.85 -0.21
C PHE A 229 2.25 -8.25 -0.43
N PRO A 230 2.98 -8.67 -1.47
CA PRO A 230 2.59 -9.70 -2.45
C PRO A 230 2.63 -11.12 -1.88
N SER A 231 1.94 -12.02 -2.59
CA SER A 231 2.00 -13.47 -2.35
C SER A 231 3.46 -13.98 -2.42
N GLU A 232 3.79 -15.05 -1.69
CA GLU A 232 5.15 -15.59 -1.61
C GLU A 232 5.75 -15.86 -3.00
N ARG A 233 4.96 -16.34 -3.94
CA ARG A 233 5.41 -16.58 -5.32
C ARG A 233 5.93 -15.32 -5.99
N LEU A 234 5.20 -14.22 -5.86
CA LEU A 234 5.58 -12.94 -6.45
C LEU A 234 6.73 -12.29 -5.67
N LEU A 235 6.72 -12.42 -4.34
CA LEU A 235 7.80 -11.94 -3.47
C LEU A 235 9.14 -12.59 -3.84
N ARG A 236 9.19 -13.92 -4.04
CA ARG A 236 10.39 -14.63 -4.51
C ARG A 236 10.91 -14.06 -5.84
N ARG A 237 10.00 -13.76 -6.78
CA ARG A 237 10.37 -13.19 -8.06
C ARG A 237 10.92 -11.77 -7.94
N VAL A 238 10.30 -10.94 -7.11
CA VAL A 238 10.75 -9.57 -6.78
C VAL A 238 12.17 -9.60 -6.20
N ILE A 239 12.42 -10.44 -5.20
CA ILE A 239 13.73 -10.59 -4.56
C ILE A 239 14.76 -11.12 -5.55
N SER A 240 14.43 -12.15 -6.33
CA SER A 240 15.33 -12.70 -7.35
C SER A 240 15.67 -11.69 -8.46
N GLY A 241 14.80 -10.73 -8.70
CA GLY A 241 15.01 -9.62 -9.63
C GLY A 241 15.83 -8.46 -9.05
N GLY A 242 16.19 -8.53 -7.75
CA GLY A 242 17.02 -7.53 -7.08
C GLY A 242 16.27 -6.28 -6.61
N ALA A 243 14.94 -6.30 -6.57
CA ALA A 243 14.19 -5.18 -5.99
C ALA A 243 14.28 -5.17 -4.46
N GLU A 244 14.35 -3.99 -3.88
CA GLU A 244 14.34 -3.79 -2.42
C GLU A 244 12.95 -4.06 -1.85
N VAL A 245 12.88 -4.78 -0.72
CA VAL A 245 11.62 -5.12 -0.06
C VAL A 245 11.63 -4.60 1.37
N ILE A 246 10.54 -3.93 1.76
CA ILE A 246 10.31 -3.44 3.12
C ILE A 246 9.02 -4.01 3.69
N VAL A 247 8.94 -4.18 5.02
CA VAL A 247 7.77 -4.76 5.70
C VAL A 247 6.95 -3.67 6.35
N ASN A 248 5.67 -3.55 5.98
CA ASN A 248 4.73 -2.62 6.59
C ASN A 248 3.42 -3.31 7.00
N SER A 249 2.73 -2.73 7.98
CA SER A 249 1.49 -3.31 8.51
C SER A 249 0.21 -2.80 7.85
N ASP A 250 0.24 -1.62 7.23
CA ASP A 250 -0.98 -0.96 6.71
C ASP A 250 -2.06 -0.89 7.82
N ALA A 251 -1.60 -0.49 9.03
CA ALA A 251 -2.42 -0.51 10.22
C ALA A 251 -3.48 0.59 10.20
N HIS A 252 -4.75 0.22 10.41
CA HIS A 252 -5.88 1.13 10.58
C HIS A 252 -6.31 1.27 12.05
N ASP A 253 -5.63 0.56 12.95
CA ASP A 253 -5.84 0.58 14.39
C ASP A 253 -4.47 0.52 15.08
N PRO A 254 -4.20 1.34 16.11
CA PRO A 254 -2.90 1.34 16.81
C PRO A 254 -2.47 -0.02 17.35
N ARG A 255 -3.42 -0.90 17.68
CA ARG A 255 -3.16 -2.27 18.16
C ARG A 255 -2.59 -3.19 17.09
N LEU A 256 -2.64 -2.79 15.80
CA LEU A 256 -2.25 -3.60 14.66
C LEU A 256 -0.93 -3.17 14.02
N ILE A 257 -0.21 -2.20 14.59
CA ILE A 257 1.06 -1.68 14.03
C ILE A 257 2.07 -2.80 13.79
N GLU A 258 2.15 -3.79 14.69
CA GLU A 258 3.09 -4.91 14.59
C GLU A 258 2.44 -6.22 14.08
N ALA A 259 1.16 -6.19 13.71
CA ALA A 259 0.43 -7.38 13.31
C ALA A 259 1.01 -8.04 12.04
N GLY A 260 1.46 -9.30 12.16
CA GLY A 260 2.05 -10.09 11.06
C GLY A 260 3.46 -9.68 10.63
N ARG A 261 4.03 -8.61 11.18
CA ARG A 261 5.37 -8.12 10.82
C ARG A 261 6.50 -9.07 11.25
N PRO A 262 6.49 -9.64 12.47
CA PRO A 262 7.52 -10.63 12.84
C PRO A 262 7.57 -11.81 11.86
N GLU A 263 6.44 -12.35 11.47
CA GLU A 263 6.33 -13.46 10.53
C GLU A 263 6.80 -13.07 9.12
N ALA A 264 6.47 -11.85 8.69
CA ALA A 264 6.94 -11.33 7.41
C ALA A 264 8.46 -11.14 7.37
N PHE A 265 9.08 -10.66 8.45
CA PHE A 265 10.54 -10.56 8.57
C PHE A 265 11.21 -11.93 8.55
N GLU A 266 10.65 -12.93 9.24
CA GLU A 266 11.18 -14.30 9.20
C GLU A 266 11.07 -14.91 7.80
N LEU A 267 9.96 -14.66 7.09
CA LEU A 267 9.81 -15.07 5.68
C LEU A 267 10.89 -14.41 4.81
N LEU A 268 11.11 -13.09 4.93
CA LEU A 268 12.15 -12.40 4.15
C LEU A 268 13.54 -12.98 4.42
N LYS A 269 13.91 -13.23 5.68
CA LYS A 269 15.19 -13.84 6.03
C LYS A 269 15.37 -15.20 5.35
N MET A 270 14.33 -16.04 5.34
CA MET A 270 14.38 -17.34 4.66
C MET A 270 14.55 -17.19 3.14
N LEU A 271 13.87 -16.20 2.54
CA LEU A 271 13.92 -15.98 1.09
C LEU A 271 15.27 -15.42 0.63
N TYR A 272 15.89 -14.53 1.41
CA TYR A 272 17.23 -14.02 1.10
C TYR A 272 18.36 -15.04 1.33
N ALA A 273 18.09 -16.09 2.11
CA ALA A 273 19.06 -17.16 2.36
C ALA A 273 18.98 -18.32 1.36
N SER A 274 17.95 -18.35 0.51
CA SER A 274 17.68 -19.45 -0.45
C SER A 274 18.18 -19.11 -1.85
#